data_89e3bd01dc4e54c21d03b5cff4506f17
#
_entry.id   89e3bd01dc4e54c21d03b5cff4506f17
#
_cell.length_a   1.000
_cell.length_b   1.000
_cell.length_c   1.000
_cell.angle_alpha   90.00
_cell.angle_beta   90.00
_cell.angle_gamma   90.00
#
_symmetry.space_group_name_H-M   'P 1'
#
loop_
_entity.id
_entity.type
_entity.pdbx_description
1 polymer ?
#
loop_
_entity_poly.entity_id
_entity_poly.type
_entity_poly.pdbx_seq_one_letter_code
_entity_poly.pdbx_strand_id
1 'polypeptide(L)'
;MAFKLSKRSLKRLEGVHPQLVDTVKIALSKYAIYDFGVTCGVRDMATQKKLMASGASKTLRSKHLIQDDGYSHAVDLVCYDGGVRWEMPYYISTAEAMRSAAREVGLSLTWGACWHVKDYCAADDDCDDLMDDYIALRRSQNRSAFLDGPHWQARF
;
A
#
# COMPACT_ATOMS: atom_id res chain seq x y z
N MET A 1 7.87 18.79 12.11
CA MET A 1 7.76 17.73 13.11
C MET A 1 7.40 16.43 12.44
N ALA A 2 8.00 15.34 12.88
CA ALA A 2 7.71 14.04 12.33
C ALA A 2 6.35 13.53 12.84
N PHE A 3 5.61 12.90 11.96
CA PHE A 3 4.38 12.19 12.31
C PHE A 3 4.70 10.86 13.01
N LYS A 4 3.77 10.35 13.79
CA LYS A 4 3.89 9.06 14.48
C LYS A 4 2.61 8.24 14.30
N LEU A 5 2.78 6.93 14.21
CA LEU A 5 1.64 6.02 14.16
C LEU A 5 0.87 6.03 15.48
N SER A 6 -0.46 6.06 15.39
CA SER A 6 -1.32 5.91 16.55
C SER A 6 -1.23 4.50 17.13
N LYS A 7 -1.69 4.33 18.37
CA LYS A 7 -1.77 3.00 19.00
C LYS A 7 -2.65 2.04 18.17
N ARG A 8 -3.73 2.55 17.57
CA ARG A 8 -4.61 1.77 16.68
C ARG A 8 -3.86 1.29 15.44
N SER A 9 -3.09 2.16 14.81
CA SER A 9 -2.28 1.80 13.64
C SER A 9 -1.21 0.77 13.99
N LEU A 10 -0.52 0.94 15.12
CA LEU A 10 0.47 -0.03 15.59
C LEU A 10 -0.15 -1.40 15.86
N LYS A 11 -1.35 -1.43 16.44
CA LYS A 11 -2.07 -2.69 16.66
C LYS A 11 -2.42 -3.38 15.34
N ARG A 12 -2.82 -2.62 14.34
CA ARG A 12 -3.16 -3.15 13.01
C ARG A 12 -1.94 -3.67 12.24
N LEU A 13 -0.73 -3.28 12.63
CA LEU A 13 0.52 -3.80 12.08
C LEU A 13 0.98 -5.11 12.73
N GLU A 14 0.34 -5.55 13.81
CA GLU A 14 0.65 -6.84 14.43
C GLU A 14 0.41 -7.97 13.42
N GLY A 15 1.40 -8.86 13.22
CA GLY A 15 1.33 -9.94 12.25
C GLY A 15 1.70 -9.58 10.82
N VAL A 16 1.99 -8.32 10.54
CA VAL A 16 2.57 -7.88 9.26
C VAL A 16 4.08 -8.14 9.28
N HIS A 17 4.64 -8.50 8.13
CA HIS A 17 6.07 -8.79 8.01
C HIS A 17 6.92 -7.63 8.57
N PRO A 18 7.94 -7.92 9.42
CA PRO A 18 8.73 -6.89 10.10
C PRO A 18 9.35 -5.84 9.19
N GLN A 19 9.84 -6.22 8.01
CA GLN A 19 10.42 -5.26 7.06
C GLN A 19 9.38 -4.31 6.49
N LEU A 20 8.14 -4.78 6.30
CA LEU A 20 7.05 -3.91 5.85
C LEU A 20 6.62 -2.97 6.97
N VAL A 21 6.58 -3.45 8.22
CA VAL A 21 6.31 -2.61 9.40
C VAL A 21 7.35 -1.50 9.51
N ASP A 22 8.63 -1.82 9.38
CA ASP A 22 9.72 -0.84 9.42
C ASP A 22 9.59 0.19 8.30
N THR A 23 9.22 -0.27 7.10
CA THR A 23 9.00 0.61 5.94
C THR A 23 7.89 1.63 6.24
N VAL A 24 6.76 1.18 6.78
CA VAL A 24 5.63 2.06 7.13
C VAL A 24 6.07 3.11 8.17
N LYS A 25 6.78 2.68 9.21
CA LYS A 25 7.26 3.58 10.27
C LYS A 25 8.23 4.62 9.73
N ILE A 26 9.20 4.22 8.92
CA ILE A 26 10.19 5.12 8.33
C ILE A 26 9.52 6.07 7.35
N ALA A 27 8.59 5.57 6.51
CA ALA A 27 7.85 6.41 5.58
C ALA A 27 7.14 7.54 6.30
N LEU A 28 6.44 7.24 7.39
CA LEU A 28 5.68 8.24 8.13
C LEU A 28 6.59 9.23 8.87
N SER A 29 7.62 8.74 9.56
CA SER A 29 8.46 9.59 10.41
C SER A 29 9.49 10.41 9.63
N LYS A 30 9.94 9.92 8.46
CA LYS A 30 11.08 10.52 7.75
C LYS A 30 10.70 11.16 6.42
N TYR A 31 9.77 10.58 5.68
CA TYR A 31 9.50 10.98 4.29
C TYR A 31 8.11 11.56 4.03
N ALA A 32 7.14 11.30 4.89
CA ALA A 32 5.75 11.70 4.64
C ALA A 32 5.56 13.23 4.67
N ILE A 33 4.84 13.73 3.66
CA ILE A 33 4.38 15.12 3.61
C ILE A 33 3.04 15.25 4.36
N TYR A 34 2.19 14.23 4.25
CA TYR A 34 0.90 14.16 4.94
C TYR A 34 0.92 13.03 5.97
N ASP A 35 0.19 13.23 7.06
CA ASP A 35 0.00 12.18 8.05
C ASP A 35 -0.78 11.02 7.45
N PHE A 36 -0.53 9.82 7.94
CA PHE A 36 -1.32 8.65 7.58
C PHE A 36 -1.41 7.66 8.73
N GLY A 37 -2.40 6.78 8.65
CA GLY A 37 -2.57 5.69 9.58
C GLY A 37 -2.77 4.38 8.83
N VAL A 38 -2.79 3.27 9.57
CA VAL A 38 -3.02 1.93 9.03
C VAL A 38 -4.49 1.57 9.21
N THR A 39 -5.17 1.19 8.11
CA THR A 39 -6.55 0.72 8.15
C THR A 39 -6.64 -0.80 8.14
N CYS A 40 -5.70 -1.48 7.49
CA CYS A 40 -5.66 -2.94 7.41
C CYS A 40 -4.23 -3.44 7.32
N GLY A 41 -3.90 -4.42 8.14
CA GLY A 41 -2.70 -5.24 8.03
C GLY A 41 -3.09 -6.68 7.77
N VAL A 42 -3.18 -7.51 8.83
CA VAL A 42 -3.64 -8.90 8.69
C VAL A 42 -5.13 -8.95 8.44
N ARG A 43 -5.53 -9.80 7.51
CA ARG A 43 -6.94 -10.09 7.18
C ARG A 43 -7.15 -11.60 7.23
N ASP A 44 -8.29 -12.06 7.76
CA ASP A 44 -8.64 -13.47 7.74
C ASP A 44 -9.36 -13.86 6.43
N MET A 45 -9.45 -15.17 6.18
CA MET A 45 -10.07 -15.68 4.95
C MET A 45 -11.57 -15.36 4.90
N ALA A 46 -12.26 -15.36 6.03
CA ALA A 46 -13.69 -15.04 6.08
C ALA A 46 -13.95 -13.59 5.62
N THR A 47 -13.14 -12.64 6.10
CA THR A 47 -13.19 -11.24 5.66
C THR A 47 -12.85 -11.12 4.18
N GLN A 48 -11.82 -11.85 3.71
CA GLN A 48 -11.41 -11.81 2.30
C GLN A 48 -12.53 -12.30 1.37
N LYS A 49 -13.24 -13.36 1.76
CA LYS A 49 -14.38 -13.87 0.99
C LYS A 49 -15.52 -12.84 0.92
N LYS A 50 -15.79 -12.15 2.03
CA LYS A 50 -16.80 -11.07 2.05
C LYS A 50 -16.43 -9.92 1.12
N LEU A 51 -15.17 -9.49 1.15
CA LEU A 51 -14.68 -8.41 0.30
C LEU A 51 -14.75 -8.80 -1.19
N MET A 52 -14.42 -10.04 -1.51
CA MET A 52 -14.53 -10.52 -2.89
C MET A 52 -15.98 -10.57 -3.35
N ALA A 53 -16.90 -11.05 -2.51
CA ALA A 53 -18.33 -11.10 -2.81
C ALA A 53 -18.93 -9.71 -3.01
N SER A 54 -18.47 -8.70 -2.28
CA SER A 54 -18.93 -7.30 -2.39
C SER A 54 -18.29 -6.53 -3.55
N GLY A 55 -17.30 -7.11 -4.24
CA GLY A 55 -16.53 -6.44 -5.28
C GLY A 55 -15.41 -5.54 -4.79
N ALA A 56 -15.21 -5.41 -3.46
CA ALA A 56 -14.14 -4.61 -2.87
C ALA A 56 -12.76 -5.25 -3.04
N SER A 57 -12.70 -6.55 -3.30
CA SER A 57 -11.47 -7.27 -3.65
C SER A 57 -11.68 -8.11 -4.90
N LYS A 58 -10.60 -8.32 -5.66
CA LYS A 58 -10.60 -9.09 -6.90
C LYS A 58 -9.99 -10.50 -6.76
N THR A 59 -9.56 -10.88 -5.56
CA THR A 59 -8.84 -12.13 -5.34
C THR A 59 -9.16 -12.77 -4.00
N LEU A 60 -9.06 -14.11 -3.94
CA LEU A 60 -9.00 -14.87 -2.68
C LEU A 60 -7.56 -15.08 -2.19
N ARG A 61 -6.56 -14.65 -2.98
CA ARG A 61 -5.13 -14.79 -2.68
C ARG A 61 -4.52 -13.45 -2.23
N SER A 62 -5.23 -12.73 -1.39
CA SER A 62 -4.76 -11.44 -0.88
C SER A 62 -3.46 -11.57 -0.09
N LYS A 63 -2.56 -10.63 -0.28
CA LYS A 63 -1.33 -10.53 0.53
C LYS A 63 -1.58 -10.05 1.95
N HIS A 64 -2.79 -9.56 2.26
CA HIS A 64 -3.22 -9.30 3.64
C HIS A 64 -3.42 -10.58 4.45
N LEU A 65 -3.64 -11.72 3.81
CA LEU A 65 -3.71 -13.00 4.49
C LEU A 65 -2.31 -13.39 4.98
N ILE A 66 -2.26 -14.20 6.05
CA ILE A 66 -0.99 -14.76 6.53
C ILE A 66 -0.42 -15.66 5.44
N GLN A 67 0.81 -15.38 5.04
CA GLN A 67 1.56 -16.12 4.02
C GLN A 67 2.35 -17.25 4.66
N ASP A 68 3.06 -18.04 3.85
CA ASP A 68 3.80 -19.23 4.30
C ASP A 68 4.87 -18.92 5.36
N ASP A 69 5.40 -17.70 5.39
CA ASP A 69 6.38 -17.25 6.39
C ASP A 69 5.75 -16.86 7.74
N GLY A 70 4.44 -16.98 7.87
CA GLY A 70 3.71 -16.65 9.09
C GLY A 70 3.31 -15.18 9.22
N TYR A 71 3.50 -14.35 8.19
CA TYR A 71 3.19 -12.93 8.21
C TYR A 71 2.28 -12.52 7.05
N SER A 72 1.48 -11.47 7.27
CA SER A 72 0.84 -10.73 6.18
C SER A 72 1.90 -9.92 5.42
N HIS A 73 1.76 -9.81 4.11
CA HIS A 73 2.68 -9.06 3.25
C HIS A 73 2.06 -7.79 2.68
N ALA A 74 0.94 -7.32 3.23
CA ALA A 74 0.26 -6.14 2.72
C ALA A 74 -0.23 -5.22 3.83
N VAL A 75 -0.30 -3.93 3.51
CA VAL A 75 -0.91 -2.91 4.36
C VAL A 75 -1.80 -2.01 3.52
N ASP A 76 -2.89 -1.53 4.11
CA ASP A 76 -3.69 -0.43 3.60
C ASP A 76 -3.49 0.78 4.52
N LEU A 77 -3.27 1.93 3.93
CA LEU A 77 -3.04 3.19 4.62
C LEU A 77 -4.16 4.18 4.31
N VAL A 78 -4.40 5.10 5.25
CA VAL A 78 -5.35 6.19 5.07
C VAL A 78 -4.64 7.52 5.35
N CYS A 79 -4.80 8.49 4.46
CA CYS A 79 -4.16 9.80 4.60
C CYS A 79 -5.04 10.77 5.37
N TYR A 80 -4.38 11.65 6.16
CA TYR A 80 -5.05 12.69 6.95
C TYR A 80 -4.50 14.06 6.55
N ASP A 81 -5.43 14.98 6.31
CA ASP A 81 -5.11 16.39 6.10
C ASP A 81 -6.34 17.20 6.51
N GLY A 82 -6.43 17.57 7.80
CA GLY A 82 -7.60 18.16 8.38
C GLY A 82 -8.80 17.22 8.46
N GLY A 83 -8.54 15.89 8.43
CA GLY A 83 -9.51 14.81 8.40
C GLY A 83 -9.06 13.73 7.44
N VAL A 84 -9.88 12.69 7.29
CA VAL A 84 -9.60 11.59 6.35
C VAL A 84 -9.67 12.11 4.92
N ARG A 85 -8.67 11.75 4.10
CA ARG A 85 -8.60 12.11 2.68
C ARG A 85 -8.47 10.84 1.84
N TRP A 86 -9.27 10.77 0.77
CA TRP A 86 -9.26 9.66 -0.17
C TRP A 86 -8.84 10.06 -1.59
N GLU A 87 -8.61 11.36 -1.83
CA GLU A 87 -8.21 11.89 -3.13
C GLU A 87 -6.82 11.36 -3.51
N MET A 88 -6.66 10.93 -4.75
CA MET A 88 -5.46 10.26 -5.24
C MET A 88 -4.16 11.02 -5.00
N PRO A 89 -4.09 12.37 -5.11
CA PRO A 89 -2.83 13.07 -4.87
C PRO A 89 -2.20 12.81 -3.52
N TYR A 90 -2.99 12.58 -2.47
CA TYR A 90 -2.48 12.22 -1.14
C TYR A 90 -1.77 10.86 -1.17
N TYR A 91 -2.31 9.91 -1.93
CA TYR A 91 -1.76 8.54 -2.03
C TYR A 91 -0.56 8.49 -2.96
N ILE A 92 -0.50 9.33 -3.98
CA ILE A 92 0.70 9.51 -4.81
C ILE A 92 1.85 10.02 -3.95
N SER A 93 1.60 11.03 -3.11
CA SER A 93 2.60 11.55 -2.17
C SER A 93 3.05 10.49 -1.17
N THR A 94 2.11 9.71 -0.63
CA THR A 94 2.41 8.60 0.29
C THR A 94 3.20 7.49 -0.42
N ALA A 95 2.88 7.21 -1.69
CA ALA A 95 3.63 6.24 -2.49
C ALA A 95 5.10 6.66 -2.67
N GLU A 96 5.38 7.94 -2.86
CA GLU A 96 6.75 8.46 -2.90
C GLU A 96 7.47 8.23 -1.55
N ALA A 97 6.80 8.50 -0.44
CA ALA A 97 7.33 8.26 0.91
C ALA A 97 7.59 6.78 1.17
N MET A 98 6.65 5.91 0.81
CA MET A 98 6.78 4.46 0.97
C MET A 98 7.92 3.91 0.12
N ARG A 99 8.09 4.42 -1.10
CA ARG A 99 9.19 4.02 -1.98
C ARG A 99 10.55 4.40 -1.39
N SER A 100 10.69 5.62 -0.90
CA SER A 100 11.92 6.07 -0.27
C SER A 100 12.27 5.24 0.96
N ALA A 101 11.28 4.96 1.81
CA ALA A 101 11.46 4.12 2.99
C ALA A 101 11.82 2.67 2.62
N ALA A 102 11.14 2.11 1.62
CA ALA A 102 11.41 0.74 1.17
C ALA A 102 12.82 0.60 0.61
N ARG A 103 13.30 1.59 -0.13
CA ARG A 103 14.69 1.61 -0.61
C ARG A 103 15.69 1.63 0.55
N GLU A 104 15.39 2.37 1.60
CA GLU A 104 16.24 2.43 2.80
C GLU A 104 16.27 1.08 3.54
N VAL A 105 15.14 0.39 3.63
CA VAL A 105 15.03 -0.94 4.26
C VAL A 105 15.59 -2.05 3.35
N GLY A 106 15.61 -1.84 2.04
CA GLY A 106 15.97 -2.86 1.05
C GLY A 106 14.80 -3.76 0.68
N LEU A 107 13.56 -3.24 0.74
CA LEU A 107 12.34 -3.99 0.47
C LEU A 107 11.78 -3.63 -0.90
N SER A 108 11.32 -4.65 -1.64
CA SER A 108 10.58 -4.47 -2.89
C SER A 108 9.10 -4.37 -2.60
N LEU A 109 8.41 -3.41 -3.23
CA LEU A 109 6.98 -3.18 -3.04
C LEU A 109 6.24 -3.11 -4.37
N THR A 110 5.02 -3.63 -4.37
CA THR A 110 3.99 -3.34 -5.37
C THR A 110 3.01 -2.33 -4.76
N TRP A 111 2.68 -1.28 -5.51
CA TRP A 111 1.68 -0.29 -5.13
C TRP A 111 0.38 -0.52 -5.90
N GLY A 112 -0.77 -0.37 -5.23
CA GLY A 112 -2.08 -0.69 -5.80
C GLY A 112 -2.61 0.28 -6.85
N ALA A 113 -1.87 1.34 -7.21
CA ALA A 113 -2.23 2.22 -8.32
C ALA A 113 -1.30 2.05 -9.54
N CYS A 114 -0.34 1.13 -9.48
CA CYS A 114 0.49 0.76 -10.63
C CYS A 114 0.81 -0.74 -10.62
N TRP A 115 -0.23 -1.57 -10.62
CA TRP A 115 -0.12 -3.03 -10.53
C TRP A 115 0.74 -3.68 -11.62
N HIS A 116 0.91 -3.00 -12.76
CA HIS A 116 1.73 -3.48 -13.87
C HIS A 116 3.23 -3.46 -13.56
N VAL A 117 3.63 -2.67 -12.56
CA VAL A 117 5.02 -2.60 -12.08
C VAL A 117 5.11 -3.41 -10.79
N LYS A 118 5.78 -4.55 -10.85
CA LYS A 118 5.84 -5.47 -9.72
C LYS A 118 6.65 -4.93 -8.55
N ASP A 119 7.74 -4.23 -8.85
CA ASP A 119 8.54 -3.52 -7.84
C ASP A 119 8.70 -2.05 -8.27
N TYR A 120 7.80 -1.20 -7.78
CA TYR A 120 7.89 0.22 -8.12
C TYR A 120 9.04 0.92 -7.39
N CYS A 121 9.65 0.28 -6.40
CA CYS A 121 10.83 0.81 -5.72
C CYS A 121 12.07 0.79 -6.62
N ALA A 122 12.10 -0.09 -7.63
CA ALA A 122 13.17 -0.16 -8.62
C ALA A 122 12.95 0.80 -9.80
N ALA A 123 11.77 1.40 -9.91
CA ALA A 123 11.45 2.33 -11.00
C ALA A 123 11.96 3.74 -10.67
N ASP A 124 12.41 4.46 -11.70
CA ASP A 124 12.87 5.84 -11.55
C ASP A 124 11.78 6.88 -11.83
N ASP A 125 10.70 6.46 -12.50
CA ASP A 125 9.58 7.35 -12.82
C ASP A 125 8.87 7.83 -11.56
N ASP A 126 8.29 9.04 -11.61
CA ASP A 126 7.44 9.54 -10.54
C ASP A 126 6.20 8.66 -10.38
N CYS A 127 5.66 8.57 -9.16
CA CYS A 127 4.54 7.68 -8.87
C CYS A 127 3.27 8.06 -9.63
N ASP A 128 3.03 9.34 -9.89
CA ASP A 128 1.91 9.80 -10.72
C ASP A 128 2.06 9.31 -12.18
N ASP A 129 3.28 9.33 -12.73
CA ASP A 129 3.54 8.81 -14.08
C ASP A 129 3.33 7.29 -14.13
N LEU A 130 3.78 6.56 -13.12
CA LEU A 130 3.55 5.11 -13.03
C LEU A 130 2.05 4.78 -13.00
N MET A 131 1.26 5.54 -12.27
CA MET A 131 -0.19 5.39 -12.22
C MET A 131 -0.82 5.67 -13.58
N ASP A 132 -0.43 6.76 -14.22
CA ASP A 132 -0.94 7.15 -15.54
C ASP A 132 -0.60 6.10 -16.60
N ASP A 133 0.61 5.55 -16.55
CA ASP A 133 1.04 4.45 -17.44
C ASP A 133 0.18 3.20 -17.24
N TYR A 134 -0.16 2.87 -15.98
CA TYR A 134 -1.04 1.75 -15.69
C TYR A 134 -2.45 1.96 -16.28
N ILE A 135 -3.01 3.15 -16.09
CA ILE A 135 -4.32 3.51 -16.63
C ILE A 135 -4.31 3.40 -18.16
N ALA A 136 -3.27 3.94 -18.81
CA ALA A 136 -3.11 3.89 -20.26
C ALA A 136 -2.97 2.46 -20.77
N LEU A 137 -2.19 1.62 -20.08
CA LEU A 137 -2.01 0.21 -20.42
C LEU A 137 -3.34 -0.54 -20.37
N ARG A 138 -4.12 -0.37 -19.30
CA ARG A 138 -5.42 -1.04 -19.16
C ARG A 138 -6.39 -0.57 -20.23
N ARG A 139 -6.41 0.71 -20.53
CA ARG A 139 -7.25 1.28 -21.59
C ARG A 139 -6.89 0.69 -22.96
N SER A 140 -5.59 0.51 -23.25
CA SER A 140 -5.13 -0.11 -24.50
C SER A 140 -5.57 -1.58 -24.64
N GLN A 141 -5.87 -2.24 -23.51
CA GLN A 141 -6.37 -3.61 -23.44
C GLN A 141 -7.91 -3.66 -23.36
N ASN A 142 -8.61 -2.54 -23.56
CA ASN A 142 -10.05 -2.39 -23.36
C ASN A 142 -10.50 -2.82 -21.96
N ARG A 143 -9.70 -2.47 -20.93
CA ARG A 143 -9.98 -2.78 -19.52
C ARG A 143 -9.94 -1.53 -18.68
N SER A 144 -10.69 -1.54 -17.58
CA SER A 144 -10.60 -0.50 -16.56
C SER A 144 -9.39 -0.76 -15.65
N ALA A 145 -8.71 0.31 -15.23
CA ALA A 145 -7.70 0.21 -14.20
C ALA A 145 -8.38 0.01 -12.84
N PHE A 146 -7.90 -0.98 -12.08
CA PHE A 146 -8.28 -1.15 -10.68
C PHE A 146 -7.29 -0.35 -9.83
N LEU A 147 -7.71 0.84 -9.39
CA LEU A 147 -6.87 1.75 -8.61
C LEU A 147 -7.15 1.56 -7.12
N ASP A 148 -6.19 1.02 -6.41
CA ASP A 148 -6.20 0.87 -4.96
C ASP A 148 -5.01 1.63 -4.36
N GLY A 149 -5.09 2.96 -4.40
CA GLY A 149 -4.04 3.85 -3.92
C GLY A 149 -3.61 3.60 -2.47
N PRO A 150 -4.53 3.24 -1.55
CA PRO A 150 -4.19 2.89 -0.17
C PRO A 150 -3.35 1.61 0.01
N HIS A 151 -3.21 0.76 -1.02
CA HIS A 151 -2.65 -0.58 -0.89
C HIS A 151 -1.18 -0.68 -1.28
N TRP A 152 -0.36 -1.26 -0.40
CA TRP A 152 1.03 -1.65 -0.67
C TRP A 152 1.24 -3.09 -0.24
N GLN A 153 1.94 -3.86 -1.07
CA GLN A 153 2.32 -5.23 -0.72
C GLN A 153 3.79 -5.48 -1.00
N ALA A 154 4.41 -6.21 -0.08
CA ALA A 154 5.82 -6.57 -0.18
C ALA A 154 6.03 -7.76 -1.12
N ARG A 155 7.21 -7.80 -1.72
CA ARG A 155 7.69 -8.92 -2.53
C ARG A 155 8.95 -9.48 -1.90
N PHE A 156 8.94 -10.77 -1.69
CA PHE A 156 10.08 -11.52 -1.16
C PHE A 156 10.54 -12.59 -2.14
#